data_017689e627f15dde0dc69ce4364a05f6
#
_entry.id   017689e627f15dde0dc69ce4364a05f6
#
_cell.length_a   1.000
_cell.length_b   1.000
_cell.length_c   1.000
_cell.angle_alpha   90.00
_cell.angle_beta   90.00
_cell.angle_gamma   90.00
#
_symmetry.space_group_name_H-M   'P 1'
#
loop_
_entity.id
_entity.type
_entity.pdbx_description
1 polymer ?
#
loop_
_entity_poly.entity_id
_entity_poly.type
_entity_poly.pdbx_seq_one_letter_code
_entity_poly.pdbx_strand_id
1 'polypeptide(L)'
;ASLTFVMVCGTASAGDDALPFVRIVRDPVSASMGFAGVASGSETAYSSFRNSSVIPLSGDRFSTGFSYQNWAPDGVKTSNMNFGAAFKAGRFGFAVGGAYQMGEEYTTADASGNPKGTFSPNDMIVNGGVGLRILDNLSAGANMCYASQKLSDDNSYSAIAADFFLTYRLSDLNITAGVSSIGSSVKSDSGDSFSLPASATIGADWARQFSDSHGLRLAVDVDCLFSENVTAAAGAQYSFKNMLFARAGYHFGTKEAVLPSFATVGLGVRFFGVSLDFAYLTGNDVIGNSMTFGLGYRF
;
A
#
# COMPACT_ATOMS: atom_id res chain seq x y z
N ALA A 1 -25.47 -19.28 -12.29
CA ALA A 1 -24.20 -19.98 -12.17
C ALA A 1 -23.40 -19.32 -11.05
N SER A 2 -23.31 -19.98 -9.87
CA SER A 2 -22.45 -19.50 -8.77
C SER A 2 -21.00 -19.79 -9.14
N LEU A 3 -20.21 -18.74 -9.34
CA LEU A 3 -18.78 -18.84 -9.48
C LEU A 3 -18.19 -18.98 -8.06
N THR A 4 -17.94 -20.21 -7.61
CA THR A 4 -17.19 -20.46 -6.38
C THR A 4 -15.72 -20.30 -6.69
N PHE A 5 -15.16 -19.14 -6.37
CA PHE A 5 -13.71 -18.91 -6.43
C PHE A 5 -13.09 -19.56 -5.20
N VAL A 6 -12.49 -20.74 -5.34
CA VAL A 6 -11.74 -21.40 -4.28
C VAL A 6 -10.32 -20.85 -4.33
N MET A 7 -10.01 -19.94 -3.40
CA MET A 7 -8.65 -19.46 -3.19
C MET A 7 -7.91 -20.54 -2.37
N VAL A 8 -7.04 -21.31 -3.02
CA VAL A 8 -6.20 -22.32 -2.34
C VAL A 8 -4.92 -21.61 -1.91
N CYS A 9 -4.87 -21.18 -0.65
CA CYS A 9 -3.61 -20.82 -0.01
C CYS A 9 -2.88 -22.11 0.34
N GLY A 10 -1.77 -22.38 -0.32
CA GLY A 10 -0.88 -23.50 0.05
C GLY A 10 -0.24 -23.25 1.42
N THR A 11 0.01 -24.32 2.18
CA THR A 11 0.85 -24.25 3.38
C THR A 11 2.31 -24.10 2.93
N ALA A 12 2.78 -22.87 2.79
CA ALA A 12 4.20 -22.60 2.63
C ALA A 12 4.83 -22.50 4.03
N SER A 13 6.02 -23.04 4.17
CA SER A 13 6.87 -22.81 5.35
C SER A 13 7.20 -21.31 5.40
N ALA A 14 7.13 -20.72 6.58
CA ALA A 14 7.56 -19.33 6.79
C ALA A 14 8.99 -19.16 6.25
N GLY A 15 9.11 -18.54 5.08
CA GLY A 15 10.39 -18.13 4.50
C GLY A 15 10.53 -16.63 4.74
N ASP A 16 11.72 -16.18 5.08
CA ASP A 16 12.02 -14.76 5.20
C ASP A 16 11.86 -14.10 3.83
N ASP A 17 10.80 -13.30 3.67
CA ASP A 17 10.58 -12.52 2.46
C ASP A 17 11.62 -11.40 2.34
N ALA A 18 12.18 -11.24 1.14
CA ALA A 18 13.07 -10.12 0.84
C ALA A 18 12.29 -8.80 0.69
N LEU A 19 12.92 -7.70 1.10
CA LEU A 19 12.41 -6.34 0.94
C LEU A 19 10.97 -6.14 1.45
N PRO A 20 10.66 -6.50 2.71
CA PRO A 20 9.30 -6.47 3.26
C PRO A 20 8.66 -5.06 3.24
N PHE A 21 9.47 -4.01 3.16
CA PHE A 21 9.02 -2.62 3.08
C PHE A 21 8.18 -2.31 1.82
N VAL A 22 8.19 -3.15 0.79
CA VAL A 22 7.33 -2.97 -0.39
C VAL A 22 5.84 -3.09 -0.05
N ARG A 23 5.48 -3.75 1.05
CA ARG A 23 4.11 -3.93 1.54
C ARG A 23 3.59 -2.78 2.40
N ILE A 24 4.44 -1.85 2.82
CA ILE A 24 3.99 -0.70 3.62
C ILE A 24 3.03 0.16 2.80
N VAL A 25 1.82 0.39 3.33
CA VAL A 25 0.82 1.26 2.70
C VAL A 25 1.23 2.71 2.86
N ARG A 26 1.34 3.41 1.74
CA ARG A 26 1.86 4.78 1.65
C ARG A 26 0.77 5.85 1.53
N ASP A 27 -0.42 5.41 1.19
CA ASP A 27 -1.61 6.24 1.10
C ASP A 27 -2.20 6.48 2.50
N PRO A 28 -2.31 7.73 2.98
CA PRO A 28 -2.82 8.05 4.31
C PRO A 28 -4.30 7.66 4.48
N VAL A 29 -5.09 7.64 3.42
CA VAL A 29 -6.51 7.24 3.48
C VAL A 29 -6.61 5.73 3.74
N SER A 30 -5.91 4.91 2.95
CA SER A 30 -5.88 3.46 3.18
C SER A 30 -5.19 3.11 4.51
N ALA A 31 -4.15 3.84 4.91
CA ALA A 31 -3.50 3.67 6.20
C ALA A 31 -4.48 3.86 7.36
N SER A 32 -5.39 4.85 7.26
CA SER A 32 -6.43 5.09 8.27
C SER A 32 -7.60 4.12 8.24
N MET A 33 -7.68 3.27 7.22
CA MET A 33 -8.73 2.26 7.02
C MET A 33 -8.22 0.82 7.23
N GLY A 34 -7.19 0.63 8.08
CA GLY A 34 -6.63 -0.68 8.38
C GLY A 34 -5.85 -1.29 7.21
N PHE A 35 -5.39 -0.49 6.27
CA PHE A 35 -4.76 -0.89 5.01
C PHE A 35 -5.75 -1.43 3.95
N ALA A 36 -7.06 -1.39 4.21
CA ALA A 36 -8.08 -1.73 3.22
C ALA A 36 -8.21 -0.66 2.12
N GLY A 37 -8.69 -1.07 0.94
CA GLY A 37 -9.02 -0.18 -0.18
C GLY A 37 -8.28 -0.49 -1.49
N VAL A 38 -7.85 -1.74 -1.75
CA VAL A 38 -7.27 -2.14 -3.05
C VAL A 38 -8.26 -1.94 -4.21
N ALA A 39 -9.56 -2.02 -3.94
CA ALA A 39 -10.62 -1.79 -4.92
C ALA A 39 -11.07 -0.31 -5.01
N SER A 40 -10.43 0.60 -4.27
CA SER A 40 -10.84 1.99 -4.19
C SER A 40 -10.54 2.78 -5.46
N GLY A 41 -11.58 3.35 -6.06
CA GLY A 41 -11.44 4.34 -7.14
C GLY A 41 -11.40 5.80 -6.67
N SER A 42 -11.41 6.06 -5.36
CA SER A 42 -11.46 7.42 -4.81
C SER A 42 -10.10 8.02 -4.49
N GLU A 43 -9.05 7.20 -4.36
CA GLU A 43 -7.69 7.64 -4.02
C GLU A 43 -6.68 7.09 -5.03
N THR A 44 -6.72 7.65 -6.24
CA THR A 44 -5.92 7.14 -7.37
C THR A 44 -4.47 7.61 -7.39
N ALA A 45 -4.10 8.64 -6.61
CA ALA A 45 -2.74 9.18 -6.60
C ALA A 45 -1.66 8.12 -6.31
N TYR A 46 -1.96 7.17 -5.41
CA TYR A 46 -1.03 6.12 -5.01
C TYR A 46 -1.27 4.77 -5.72
N SER A 47 -2.06 4.75 -6.81
CA SER A 47 -2.42 3.52 -7.51
C SER A 47 -1.23 2.73 -8.05
N SER A 48 -0.11 3.41 -8.40
CA SER A 48 1.12 2.75 -8.86
C SER A 48 1.75 1.84 -7.79
N PHE A 49 1.49 2.08 -6.51
CA PHE A 49 1.97 1.25 -5.41
C PHE A 49 1.03 0.08 -5.09
N ARG A 50 -0.16 0.06 -5.70
CA ARG A 50 -1.20 -0.85 -5.26
C ARG A 50 -2.00 -1.47 -6.40
N ASN A 51 -2.80 -0.66 -7.12
CA ASN A 51 -3.71 -1.16 -8.15
C ASN A 51 -4.05 -0.07 -9.16
N SER A 52 -3.44 -0.09 -10.33
CA SER A 52 -3.74 0.87 -11.39
C SER A 52 -5.01 0.56 -12.20
N SER A 53 -5.63 -0.63 -12.01
CA SER A 53 -6.90 -0.93 -12.69
C SER A 53 -8.07 -0.06 -12.23
N VAL A 54 -7.98 0.59 -11.06
CA VAL A 54 -9.02 1.49 -10.56
C VAL A 54 -9.06 2.85 -11.28
N ILE A 55 -7.93 3.30 -11.87
CA ILE A 55 -7.80 4.64 -12.47
C ILE A 55 -8.78 4.86 -13.63
N PRO A 56 -8.92 3.95 -14.61
CA PRO A 56 -9.84 4.16 -15.73
C PRO A 56 -11.31 4.23 -15.31
N LEU A 57 -11.64 3.67 -14.15
CA LEU A 57 -12.98 3.68 -13.57
C LEU A 57 -13.19 4.86 -12.60
N SER A 58 -12.15 5.58 -12.18
CA SER A 58 -12.27 6.69 -11.22
C SER A 58 -13.08 7.87 -11.78
N GLY A 59 -13.60 8.71 -10.89
CA GLY A 59 -14.24 9.98 -11.24
C GLY A 59 -13.23 11.05 -11.64
N ASP A 60 -12.04 11.03 -11.05
CA ASP A 60 -11.02 12.06 -11.22
C ASP A 60 -10.24 11.86 -12.53
N ARG A 61 -9.88 12.95 -13.18
CA ARG A 61 -9.03 12.94 -14.37
C ARG A 61 -7.55 12.96 -14.01
N PHE A 62 -7.22 13.66 -12.94
CA PHE A 62 -5.87 13.77 -12.41
C PHE A 62 -5.90 13.71 -10.88
N SER A 63 -4.93 13.05 -10.29
CA SER A 63 -4.70 13.07 -8.85
C SER A 63 -3.20 13.02 -8.58
N THR A 64 -2.78 13.71 -7.53
CA THR A 64 -1.40 13.63 -7.02
C THR A 64 -1.43 13.70 -5.50
N GLY A 65 -0.43 13.10 -4.86
CA GLY A 65 -0.32 13.09 -3.42
C GLY A 65 1.13 13.02 -2.96
N PHE A 66 1.38 13.63 -1.83
CA PHE A 66 2.60 13.50 -1.05
C PHE A 66 2.21 13.02 0.34
N SER A 67 2.93 12.05 0.90
CA SER A 67 2.75 11.64 2.28
C SER A 67 4.08 11.52 3.00
N TYR A 68 4.05 11.87 4.28
CA TYR A 68 5.11 11.64 5.24
C TYR A 68 4.61 10.67 6.29
N GLN A 69 5.35 9.60 6.52
CA GLN A 69 5.00 8.58 7.49
C GLN A 69 6.15 8.38 8.46
N ASN A 70 5.86 8.53 9.75
CA ASN A 70 6.72 8.06 10.82
C ASN A 70 6.30 6.62 11.13
N TRP A 71 7.11 5.67 10.68
CA TRP A 71 6.92 4.25 10.90
C TRP A 71 7.83 3.81 12.05
N ALA A 72 7.28 3.29 13.14
CA ALA A 72 8.03 3.05 14.37
C ALA A 72 7.86 1.60 14.89
N PRO A 73 8.16 0.55 14.07
CA PRO A 73 8.11 -0.82 14.53
C PRO A 73 9.16 -1.05 15.63
N ASP A 74 8.80 -1.77 16.68
CA ASP A 74 9.69 -2.16 17.80
C ASP A 74 10.52 -1.00 18.40
N GLY A 75 9.99 0.23 18.32
CA GLY A 75 10.65 1.43 18.82
C GLY A 75 11.75 2.00 17.90
N VAL A 76 12.06 1.34 16.79
CA VAL A 76 12.98 1.86 15.76
C VAL A 76 12.20 2.83 14.86
N LYS A 77 12.59 4.10 14.87
CA LYS A 77 11.91 5.13 14.08
C LYS A 77 12.46 5.16 12.65
N THR A 78 11.57 4.97 11.69
CA THR A 78 11.87 5.20 10.28
C THR A 78 10.98 6.29 9.73
N SER A 79 11.54 7.11 8.84
CA SER A 79 10.82 8.18 8.15
C SER A 79 10.61 7.81 6.70
N ASN A 80 9.36 7.79 6.25
CA ASN A 80 8.99 7.51 4.86
C ASN A 80 8.45 8.78 4.19
N MET A 81 8.99 9.14 3.06
CA MET A 81 8.48 10.18 2.16
C MET A 81 7.96 9.50 0.90
N ASN A 82 6.71 9.74 0.55
CA ASN A 82 6.07 9.09 -0.58
C ASN A 82 5.42 10.13 -1.49
N PHE A 83 5.53 9.90 -2.78
CA PHE A 83 4.89 10.69 -3.82
C PHE A 83 4.15 9.77 -4.77
N GLY A 84 2.97 10.19 -5.21
CA GLY A 84 2.19 9.49 -6.22
C GLY A 84 1.43 10.46 -7.11
N ALA A 85 1.26 10.07 -8.37
CA ALA A 85 0.40 10.79 -9.30
C ALA A 85 -0.27 9.81 -10.26
N ALA A 86 -1.52 10.10 -10.62
CA ALA A 86 -2.27 9.34 -11.61
C ALA A 86 -3.01 10.27 -12.57
N PHE A 87 -3.13 9.81 -13.80
CA PHE A 87 -3.81 10.53 -14.88
C PHE A 87 -4.67 9.59 -15.71
N LYS A 88 -5.93 9.99 -15.97
CA LYS A 88 -6.86 9.24 -16.82
C LYS A 88 -6.99 9.89 -18.19
N ALA A 89 -6.75 9.10 -19.24
CA ALA A 89 -6.86 9.51 -20.65
C ALA A 89 -7.79 8.54 -21.41
N GLY A 90 -9.05 8.90 -21.55
CA GLY A 90 -10.05 8.06 -22.22
C GLY A 90 -10.26 6.72 -21.52
N ARG A 91 -9.83 5.63 -22.16
CA ARG A 91 -9.90 4.25 -21.62
C ARG A 91 -8.67 3.86 -20.81
N PHE A 92 -7.62 4.69 -20.84
CA PHE A 92 -6.36 4.41 -20.17
C PHE A 92 -6.24 5.21 -18.87
N GLY A 93 -5.57 4.61 -17.89
CA GLY A 93 -5.07 5.26 -16.70
C GLY A 93 -3.57 5.04 -16.60
N PHE A 94 -2.84 6.05 -16.17
CA PHE A 94 -1.40 6.00 -15.95
C PHE A 94 -1.12 6.46 -14.54
N ALA A 95 -0.16 5.81 -13.88
CA ALA A 95 0.29 6.20 -12.57
C ALA A 95 1.80 6.10 -12.45
N VAL A 96 2.37 6.99 -11.63
CA VAL A 96 3.77 6.96 -11.23
C VAL A 96 3.86 7.20 -9.74
N GLY A 97 4.87 6.65 -9.10
CA GLY A 97 5.11 6.88 -7.68
C GLY A 97 6.56 6.63 -7.30
N GLY A 98 6.95 7.24 -6.20
CA GLY A 98 8.25 7.06 -5.58
C GLY A 98 8.12 7.10 -4.07
N ALA A 99 8.94 6.30 -3.39
CA ALA A 99 9.03 6.29 -1.94
C ALA A 99 10.49 6.24 -1.53
N TYR A 100 10.81 6.96 -0.47
CA TYR A 100 12.12 6.94 0.16
C TYR A 100 11.94 6.80 1.66
N GLN A 101 12.57 5.76 2.22
CA GLN A 101 12.57 5.47 3.65
C GLN A 101 13.97 5.63 4.20
N MET A 102 14.09 6.27 5.36
CA MET A 102 15.33 6.45 6.09
C MET A 102 15.17 5.88 7.49
N GLY A 103 16.06 4.96 7.86
CA GLY A 103 16.16 4.42 9.22
C GLY A 103 17.01 5.29 10.14
N GLU A 104 17.04 4.93 11.42
CA GLU A 104 17.89 5.59 12.40
C GLU A 104 19.39 5.40 12.08
N GLU A 105 20.16 6.44 12.34
CA GLU A 105 21.61 6.42 12.18
C GLU A 105 22.26 5.53 13.24
N TYR A 106 23.20 4.69 12.84
CA TYR A 106 24.01 3.87 13.74
C TYR A 106 25.51 4.04 13.46
N THR A 107 26.32 3.82 14.49
CA THR A 107 27.78 3.88 14.39
C THR A 107 28.31 2.59 13.80
N THR A 108 29.07 2.68 12.71
CA THR A 108 29.80 1.55 12.13
C THR A 108 31.15 1.40 12.80
N ALA A 109 31.65 0.17 12.91
CA ALA A 109 32.96 -0.14 13.47
C ALA A 109 33.82 -0.95 12.49
N ASP A 110 35.12 -0.84 12.59
CA ASP A 110 36.07 -1.69 11.86
C ASP A 110 36.12 -3.11 12.47
N ALA A 111 36.85 -4.03 11.84
CA ALA A 111 37.04 -5.40 12.32
C ALA A 111 37.70 -5.49 13.71
N SER A 112 38.28 -4.42 14.20
CA SER A 112 38.89 -4.29 15.53
C SER A 112 37.96 -3.64 16.56
N GLY A 113 36.75 -3.25 16.15
CA GLY A 113 35.76 -2.62 17.03
C GLY A 113 35.93 -1.11 17.18
N ASN A 114 36.81 -0.45 16.43
CA ASN A 114 36.96 1.01 16.49
C ASN A 114 35.86 1.68 15.66
N PRO A 115 35.27 2.80 16.12
CA PRO A 115 34.31 3.57 15.34
C PRO A 115 34.93 4.02 14.00
N LYS A 116 34.22 3.70 12.89
CA LYS A 116 34.64 4.03 11.52
C LYS A 116 33.84 5.21 10.93
N GLY A 117 32.62 5.38 11.42
CA GLY A 117 31.69 6.42 10.93
C GLY A 117 30.26 6.13 11.34
N THR A 118 29.32 6.85 10.76
CA THR A 118 27.90 6.63 10.95
C THR A 118 27.23 6.27 9.63
N PHE A 119 26.18 5.46 9.67
CA PHE A 119 25.40 5.05 8.52
C PHE A 119 23.91 5.07 8.84
N SER A 120 23.08 5.54 7.90
CA SER A 120 21.63 5.45 7.99
C SER A 120 21.10 4.49 6.91
N PRO A 121 20.49 3.35 7.28
CA PRO A 121 19.84 2.46 6.33
C PRO A 121 18.79 3.21 5.54
N ASN A 122 18.67 2.89 4.25
CA ASN A 122 17.65 3.51 3.43
C ASN A 122 17.07 2.55 2.40
N ASP A 123 15.79 2.76 2.12
CA ASP A 123 15.04 2.02 1.12
C ASP A 123 14.46 2.99 0.11
N MET A 124 14.44 2.59 -1.16
CA MET A 124 13.88 3.37 -2.25
C MET A 124 12.95 2.50 -3.08
N ILE A 125 11.82 3.09 -3.49
CA ILE A 125 10.89 2.47 -4.44
C ILE A 125 10.60 3.47 -5.56
N VAL A 126 10.55 2.96 -6.80
CA VAL A 126 10.04 3.67 -7.96
C VAL A 126 9.02 2.78 -8.65
N ASN A 127 7.80 3.30 -8.83
CA ASN A 127 6.69 2.56 -9.41
C ASN A 127 6.13 3.26 -10.64
N GLY A 128 5.73 2.46 -11.62
CA GLY A 128 4.89 2.87 -12.75
C GLY A 128 3.70 1.94 -12.90
N GLY A 129 2.56 2.47 -13.31
CA GLY A 129 1.36 1.67 -13.49
C GLY A 129 0.53 2.10 -14.69
N VAL A 130 -0.15 1.15 -15.30
CA VAL A 130 -1.09 1.37 -16.38
C VAL A 130 -2.40 0.62 -16.10
N GLY A 131 -3.53 1.28 -16.32
CA GLY A 131 -4.87 0.70 -16.29
C GLY A 131 -5.54 0.82 -17.66
N LEU A 132 -6.33 -0.16 -18.02
CA LEU A 132 -7.14 -0.20 -19.25
C LEU A 132 -8.58 -0.55 -18.93
N ARG A 133 -9.52 0.31 -19.29
CA ARG A 133 -10.95 -0.01 -19.25
C ARG A 133 -11.31 -0.89 -20.44
N ILE A 134 -11.61 -2.15 -20.15
CA ILE A 134 -11.99 -3.19 -21.14
C ILE A 134 -13.47 -3.02 -21.51
N LEU A 135 -14.33 -2.96 -20.47
CA LEU A 135 -15.77 -2.67 -20.58
C LEU A 135 -16.09 -1.43 -19.75
N ASP A 136 -17.30 -0.91 -19.81
CA ASP A 136 -17.68 0.28 -19.04
C ASP A 136 -17.57 0.08 -17.53
N ASN A 137 -17.66 -1.15 -17.08
CA ASN A 137 -17.61 -1.57 -15.68
C ASN A 137 -16.45 -2.52 -15.36
N LEU A 138 -15.58 -2.84 -16.31
CA LEU A 138 -14.44 -3.75 -16.11
C LEU A 138 -13.14 -3.11 -16.60
N SER A 139 -12.12 -3.11 -15.77
CA SER A 139 -10.78 -2.68 -16.12
C SER A 139 -9.71 -3.68 -15.65
N ALA A 140 -8.61 -3.72 -16.40
CA ALA A 140 -7.40 -4.40 -16.02
C ALA A 140 -6.29 -3.38 -15.72
N GLY A 141 -5.34 -3.75 -14.88
CA GLY A 141 -4.18 -2.91 -14.55
C GLY A 141 -2.94 -3.75 -14.31
N ALA A 142 -1.79 -3.13 -14.62
CA ALA A 142 -0.49 -3.66 -14.30
C ALA A 142 0.37 -2.56 -13.68
N ASN A 143 1.14 -2.90 -12.65
CA ASN A 143 2.17 -2.04 -12.07
C ASN A 143 3.52 -2.72 -12.21
N MET A 144 4.57 -1.92 -12.27
CA MET A 144 5.95 -2.34 -12.17
C MET A 144 6.62 -1.55 -11.05
N CYS A 145 7.37 -2.25 -10.22
CA CYS A 145 8.08 -1.71 -9.07
C CYS A 145 9.58 -2.03 -9.19
N TYR A 146 10.42 -1.03 -9.02
CA TYR A 146 11.82 -1.22 -8.67
C TYR A 146 12.00 -0.85 -7.21
N ALA A 147 12.50 -1.79 -6.39
CA ALA A 147 12.78 -1.61 -4.97
C ALA A 147 14.27 -1.81 -4.72
N SER A 148 14.86 -0.96 -3.90
CA SER A 148 16.26 -1.03 -3.48
C SER A 148 16.37 -0.74 -1.99
N GLN A 149 17.18 -1.53 -1.29
CA GLN A 149 17.47 -1.42 0.13
C GLN A 149 18.97 -1.34 0.34
N LYS A 150 19.44 -0.37 1.10
CA LYS A 150 20.82 -0.22 1.50
C LYS A 150 20.94 -0.34 3.02
N LEU A 151 21.51 -1.45 3.50
CA LEU A 151 21.62 -1.76 4.92
C LEU A 151 22.97 -1.33 5.51
N SER A 152 24.03 -1.27 4.67
CA SER A 152 25.37 -0.76 5.03
C SER A 152 26.06 -0.22 3.78
N ASP A 153 27.27 0.30 3.91
CA ASP A 153 28.06 0.76 2.76
C ASP A 153 28.36 -0.36 1.76
N ASP A 154 28.52 -1.58 2.24
CA ASP A 154 28.87 -2.75 1.43
C ASP A 154 27.65 -3.63 1.07
N ASN A 155 26.49 -3.47 1.75
CA ASN A 155 25.32 -4.32 1.57
C ASN A 155 24.15 -3.55 0.96
N SER A 156 23.89 -3.81 -0.32
CA SER A 156 22.77 -3.24 -1.07
C SER A 156 22.05 -4.32 -1.85
N TYR A 157 20.72 -4.34 -1.74
CA TYR A 157 19.84 -5.30 -2.40
C TYR A 157 18.83 -4.58 -3.27
N SER A 158 18.46 -5.19 -4.40
CA SER A 158 17.42 -4.63 -5.25
C SER A 158 16.61 -5.73 -5.93
N ALA A 159 15.37 -5.40 -6.27
CA ALA A 159 14.47 -6.29 -6.98
C ALA A 159 13.52 -5.52 -7.90
N ILE A 160 13.02 -6.22 -8.90
CA ILE A 160 11.94 -5.76 -9.77
C ILE A 160 10.74 -6.65 -9.51
N ALA A 161 9.57 -6.04 -9.32
CA ALA A 161 8.30 -6.71 -9.11
C ALA A 161 7.23 -6.18 -10.08
N ALA A 162 6.22 -6.99 -10.31
CA ALA A 162 5.04 -6.62 -11.09
C ALA A 162 3.77 -7.03 -10.36
N ASP A 163 2.70 -6.23 -10.53
CA ASP A 163 1.36 -6.51 -10.04
C ASP A 163 0.39 -6.54 -11.19
N PHE A 164 -0.65 -7.38 -11.09
CA PHE A 164 -1.71 -7.49 -12.07
C PHE A 164 -3.07 -7.57 -11.37
N PHE A 165 -3.99 -6.68 -11.74
CA PHE A 165 -5.32 -6.58 -11.14
C PHE A 165 -6.42 -6.45 -12.18
N LEU A 166 -7.57 -7.00 -11.83
CA LEU A 166 -8.86 -6.76 -12.49
C LEU A 166 -9.79 -6.11 -11.50
N THR A 167 -10.45 -5.01 -11.91
CA THR A 167 -11.48 -4.34 -11.11
C THR A 167 -12.80 -4.32 -11.86
N TYR A 168 -13.85 -4.80 -11.20
CA TYR A 168 -15.22 -4.77 -11.69
C TYR A 168 -16.08 -3.84 -10.83
N ARG A 169 -16.80 -2.92 -11.48
CA ARG A 169 -17.70 -1.94 -10.81
C ARG A 169 -19.15 -2.36 -10.94
N LEU A 170 -19.82 -2.46 -9.80
CA LEU A 170 -21.25 -2.72 -9.67
C LEU A 170 -21.91 -1.53 -8.95
N SER A 171 -22.37 -0.50 -9.70
CA SER A 171 -22.94 0.71 -9.10
C SER A 171 -22.01 1.32 -8.04
N ASP A 172 -22.38 1.23 -6.77
CA ASP A 172 -21.65 1.78 -5.62
C ASP A 172 -20.54 0.86 -5.09
N LEU A 173 -20.39 -0.36 -5.66
CA LEU A 173 -19.44 -1.39 -5.24
C LEU A 173 -18.38 -1.64 -6.32
N ASN A 174 -17.11 -1.54 -5.95
CA ASN A 174 -16.01 -2.07 -6.73
C ASN A 174 -15.52 -3.39 -6.12
N ILE A 175 -15.23 -4.37 -6.96
CA ILE A 175 -14.60 -5.63 -6.58
C ILE A 175 -13.31 -5.75 -7.38
N THR A 176 -12.21 -6.06 -6.71
CA THR A 176 -10.90 -6.24 -7.32
C THR A 176 -10.34 -7.60 -6.96
N ALA A 177 -9.70 -8.25 -7.92
CA ALA A 177 -8.88 -9.44 -7.69
C ALA A 177 -7.59 -9.33 -8.49
N GLY A 178 -6.49 -9.86 -7.93
CA GLY A 178 -5.20 -9.80 -8.61
C GLY A 178 -4.08 -10.45 -7.82
N VAL A 179 -2.89 -10.26 -8.34
CA VAL A 179 -1.64 -10.73 -7.74
C VAL A 179 -0.66 -9.57 -7.67
N SER A 180 0.14 -9.53 -6.63
CA SER A 180 1.12 -8.46 -6.39
C SER A 180 2.48 -8.99 -6.00
N SER A 181 3.50 -8.14 -6.21
CA SER A 181 4.91 -8.37 -5.86
C SER A 181 5.50 -9.64 -6.50
N ILE A 182 5.02 -10.04 -7.69
CA ILE A 182 5.62 -11.14 -8.45
C ILE A 182 6.87 -10.60 -9.15
N GLY A 183 8.04 -11.17 -8.82
CA GLY A 183 9.27 -10.60 -9.37
C GLY A 183 10.53 -11.40 -9.12
N SER A 184 11.66 -10.71 -9.24
CA SER A 184 12.99 -11.31 -9.06
C SER A 184 13.24 -11.67 -7.60
N SER A 185 14.00 -12.75 -7.38
CA SER A 185 14.54 -13.06 -6.07
C SER A 185 15.74 -12.16 -5.75
N VAL A 186 15.94 -11.89 -4.48
CA VAL A 186 17.12 -11.21 -3.93
C VAL A 186 18.10 -12.28 -3.46
N LYS A 187 19.38 -12.16 -3.84
CA LYS A 187 20.43 -13.06 -3.38
C LYS A 187 21.20 -12.43 -2.23
N SER A 188 21.40 -13.22 -1.17
CA SER A 188 22.30 -12.82 -0.08
C SER A 188 23.78 -13.06 -0.48
N ASP A 189 24.70 -12.48 0.30
CA ASP A 189 26.13 -12.70 0.10
C ASP A 189 26.55 -14.15 0.36
N SER A 190 25.77 -14.92 1.13
CA SER A 190 25.93 -16.35 1.33
C SER A 190 25.49 -17.20 0.14
N GLY A 191 24.81 -16.61 -0.86
CA GLY A 191 24.29 -17.29 -2.04
C GLY A 191 22.85 -17.77 -1.89
N ASP A 192 22.21 -17.56 -0.75
CA ASP A 192 20.80 -17.89 -0.52
C ASP A 192 19.90 -16.94 -1.32
N SER A 193 18.76 -17.44 -1.78
CA SER A 193 17.82 -16.69 -2.61
C SER A 193 16.50 -16.50 -1.86
N PHE A 194 16.10 -15.26 -1.66
CA PHE A 194 14.87 -14.86 -0.98
C PHE A 194 13.88 -14.28 -1.98
N SER A 195 12.62 -14.71 -1.89
CA SER A 195 11.55 -14.21 -2.76
C SER A 195 10.98 -12.90 -2.23
N LEU A 196 10.40 -12.10 -3.12
CA LEU A 196 9.58 -10.95 -2.71
C LEU A 196 8.27 -11.44 -2.05
N PRO A 197 7.62 -10.61 -1.21
CA PRO A 197 6.37 -10.94 -0.52
C PRO A 197 5.18 -10.97 -1.50
N ALA A 198 5.21 -11.91 -2.44
CA ALA A 198 4.17 -12.08 -3.43
C ALA A 198 2.87 -12.55 -2.82
N SER A 199 1.74 -12.02 -3.29
CA SER A 199 0.41 -12.38 -2.77
C SER A 199 -0.65 -12.39 -3.85
N ALA A 200 -1.71 -13.18 -3.61
CA ALA A 200 -2.98 -13.05 -4.29
C ALA A 200 -3.93 -12.23 -3.41
N THR A 201 -4.56 -11.23 -4.00
CA THR A 201 -5.42 -10.27 -3.29
C THR A 201 -6.82 -10.26 -3.88
N ILE A 202 -7.83 -10.23 -3.01
CA ILE A 202 -9.20 -9.89 -3.35
C ILE A 202 -9.68 -8.77 -2.44
N GLY A 203 -10.36 -7.77 -3.01
CA GLY A 203 -10.89 -6.65 -2.24
C GLY A 203 -12.23 -6.14 -2.75
N ALA A 204 -12.97 -5.52 -1.86
CA ALA A 204 -14.23 -4.87 -2.16
C ALA A 204 -14.27 -3.48 -1.51
N ASP A 205 -14.81 -2.51 -2.25
CA ASP A 205 -14.96 -1.13 -1.80
C ASP A 205 -16.36 -0.64 -2.18
N TRP A 206 -17.19 -0.40 -1.18
CA TRP A 206 -18.53 0.13 -1.34
C TRP A 206 -18.58 1.56 -0.81
N ALA A 207 -19.09 2.49 -1.64
CA ALA A 207 -19.17 3.90 -1.29
C ALA A 207 -20.50 4.49 -1.74
N ARG A 208 -21.27 5.06 -0.81
CA ARG A 208 -22.57 5.64 -1.08
C ARG A 208 -22.79 6.97 -0.36
N GLN A 209 -23.34 7.94 -1.07
CA GLN A 209 -23.91 9.16 -0.50
C GLN A 209 -25.37 8.90 -0.12
N PHE A 210 -25.73 9.13 1.13
CA PHE A 210 -27.10 8.98 1.63
C PHE A 210 -27.91 10.28 1.53
N SER A 211 -27.20 11.41 1.54
CA SER A 211 -27.74 12.75 1.33
C SER A 211 -26.65 13.68 0.79
N ASP A 212 -26.99 14.89 0.45
CA ASP A 212 -26.03 15.92 0.01
C ASP A 212 -24.89 16.18 1.01
N SER A 213 -25.13 15.82 2.28
CA SER A 213 -24.17 16.06 3.36
C SER A 213 -23.52 14.80 3.94
N HIS A 214 -24.06 13.62 3.72
CA HIS A 214 -23.64 12.42 4.44
C HIS A 214 -23.32 11.26 3.49
N GLY A 215 -22.10 10.73 3.60
CA GLY A 215 -21.68 9.55 2.87
C GLY A 215 -20.98 8.55 3.77
N LEU A 216 -21.02 7.29 3.35
CA LEU A 216 -20.31 6.17 3.97
C LEU A 216 -19.55 5.39 2.91
N ARG A 217 -18.33 4.97 3.24
CA ARG A 217 -17.53 4.03 2.47
C ARG A 217 -17.09 2.90 3.37
N LEU A 218 -17.15 1.68 2.87
CA LEU A 218 -16.68 0.47 3.53
C LEU A 218 -15.72 -0.24 2.59
N ALA A 219 -14.58 -0.67 3.09
CA ALA A 219 -13.59 -1.42 2.32
C ALA A 219 -13.17 -2.67 3.08
N VAL A 220 -12.97 -3.77 2.35
CA VAL A 220 -12.45 -5.03 2.88
C VAL A 220 -11.49 -5.61 1.86
N ASP A 221 -10.29 -6.00 2.30
CA ASP A 221 -9.30 -6.68 1.49
C ASP A 221 -8.87 -7.98 2.18
N VAL A 222 -8.55 -8.98 1.41
CA VAL A 222 -7.95 -10.25 1.86
C VAL A 222 -6.74 -10.53 0.98
N ASP A 223 -5.59 -10.73 1.62
CA ASP A 223 -4.34 -11.08 0.98
C ASP A 223 -3.93 -12.50 1.39
N CYS A 224 -3.65 -13.33 0.41
CA CYS A 224 -3.03 -14.62 0.58
C CYS A 224 -1.57 -14.51 0.16
N LEU A 225 -0.66 -14.40 1.11
CA LEU A 225 0.77 -14.36 0.85
C LEU A 225 1.25 -15.76 0.47
N PHE A 226 2.14 -15.85 -0.53
CA PHE A 226 2.64 -17.15 -0.98
C PHE A 226 3.69 -17.75 -0.04
N SER A 227 4.31 -16.91 0.80
CA SER A 227 5.28 -17.29 1.82
C SER A 227 4.71 -17.39 3.24
N GLU A 228 3.53 -16.81 3.48
CA GLU A 228 2.94 -16.66 4.82
C GLU A 228 1.43 -16.96 4.86
N ASN A 229 0.85 -16.73 6.04
CA ASN A 229 -0.58 -16.87 6.27
C ASN A 229 -1.42 -15.80 5.58
N VAL A 230 -2.73 -16.01 5.57
CA VAL A 230 -3.72 -15.04 5.07
C VAL A 230 -3.78 -13.83 6.01
N THR A 231 -3.74 -12.63 5.45
CA THR A 231 -4.04 -11.39 6.14
C THR A 231 -5.34 -10.78 5.61
N ALA A 232 -6.02 -10.00 6.42
CA ALA A 232 -7.23 -9.30 6.02
C ALA A 232 -7.24 -7.88 6.59
N ALA A 233 -7.93 -6.99 5.89
CA ALA A 233 -8.08 -5.61 6.30
C ALA A 233 -9.54 -5.18 6.13
N ALA A 234 -10.05 -4.39 7.06
CA ALA A 234 -11.38 -3.81 6.99
C ALA A 234 -11.34 -2.35 7.44
N GLY A 235 -12.05 -1.48 6.74
CA GLY A 235 -12.10 -0.07 7.05
C GLY A 235 -13.45 0.57 6.72
N ALA A 236 -13.75 1.64 7.47
CA ALA A 236 -14.92 2.47 7.28
C ALA A 236 -14.53 3.95 7.24
N GLN A 237 -15.16 4.71 6.36
CA GLN A 237 -15.04 6.15 6.27
C GLN A 237 -16.42 6.78 6.27
N TYR A 238 -16.63 7.72 7.17
CA TYR A 238 -17.75 8.63 7.15
C TYR A 238 -17.33 9.96 6.53
N SER A 239 -18.15 10.52 5.65
CA SER A 239 -17.92 11.82 5.03
C SER A 239 -19.07 12.80 5.33
N PHE A 240 -18.68 14.02 5.68
CA PHE A 240 -19.62 15.13 5.85
C PHE A 240 -19.37 16.19 4.77
N LYS A 241 -20.39 16.44 3.95
CA LYS A 241 -20.38 17.36 2.80
C LYS A 241 -19.24 17.10 1.79
N ASN A 242 -18.72 15.88 1.73
CA ASN A 242 -17.52 15.53 0.97
C ASN A 242 -16.28 16.43 1.30
N MET A 243 -16.30 17.10 2.45
CA MET A 243 -15.24 17.99 2.92
C MET A 243 -14.53 17.46 4.16
N LEU A 244 -15.25 16.86 5.09
CA LEU A 244 -14.69 16.29 6.33
C LEU A 244 -14.82 14.78 6.30
N PHE A 245 -13.78 14.09 6.70
CA PHE A 245 -13.71 12.64 6.70
C PHE A 245 -13.24 12.13 8.05
N ALA A 246 -13.96 11.15 8.61
CA ALA A 246 -13.53 10.37 9.76
C ALA A 246 -13.41 8.91 9.34
N ARG A 247 -12.31 8.25 9.72
CA ARG A 247 -11.97 6.90 9.28
C ARG A 247 -11.55 6.04 10.47
N ALA A 248 -11.87 4.77 10.37
CA ALA A 248 -11.38 3.75 11.28
C ALA A 248 -11.20 2.45 10.51
N GLY A 249 -10.23 1.64 10.96
CA GLY A 249 -9.98 0.36 10.32
C GLY A 249 -9.24 -0.60 11.24
N TYR A 250 -9.15 -1.83 10.77
CA TYR A 250 -8.44 -2.89 11.44
C TYR A 250 -7.74 -3.79 10.43
N HIS A 251 -6.49 -4.08 10.68
CA HIS A 251 -5.69 -5.07 9.98
C HIS A 251 -5.61 -6.35 10.80
N PHE A 252 -5.91 -7.48 10.17
CA PHE A 252 -5.83 -8.81 10.74
C PHE A 252 -4.60 -9.51 10.18
N GLY A 253 -3.62 -9.78 11.01
CA GLY A 253 -2.43 -10.55 10.69
C GLY A 253 -2.10 -11.50 11.84
N THR A 254 -1.39 -12.58 11.56
CA THR A 254 -0.82 -13.45 12.60
C THR A 254 0.40 -12.77 13.22
N LYS A 255 0.89 -13.27 14.37
CA LYS A 255 2.11 -12.73 14.99
C LYS A 255 3.37 -12.98 14.16
N GLU A 256 3.32 -13.96 13.27
CA GLU A 256 4.40 -14.37 12.38
C GLU A 256 4.34 -13.67 11.01
N ALA A 257 3.26 -12.90 10.76
CA ALA A 257 3.13 -12.13 9.54
C ALA A 257 4.04 -10.89 9.55
N VAL A 258 4.50 -10.46 8.39
CA VAL A 258 5.24 -9.19 8.19
C VAL A 258 4.50 -8.00 8.82
N LEU A 259 3.16 -8.04 8.79
CA LEU A 259 2.28 -7.06 9.42
C LEU A 259 1.31 -7.77 10.38
N PRO A 260 1.55 -7.69 11.69
CA PRO A 260 0.64 -8.25 12.71
C PRO A 260 -0.67 -7.44 12.78
N SER A 261 -1.61 -7.91 13.61
CA SER A 261 -2.88 -7.21 13.80
C SER A 261 -2.72 -5.85 14.47
N PHE A 262 -3.38 -4.82 13.96
CA PHE A 262 -3.41 -3.46 14.51
C PHE A 262 -4.71 -2.73 14.17
N ALA A 263 -5.03 -1.71 14.96
CA ALA A 263 -6.14 -0.79 14.71
C ALA A 263 -5.64 0.53 14.11
N THR A 264 -6.50 1.20 13.35
CA THR A 264 -6.21 2.51 12.75
C THR A 264 -7.35 3.47 12.92
N VAL A 265 -7.02 4.75 13.01
CA VAL A 265 -7.98 5.85 12.95
C VAL A 265 -7.41 6.96 12.09
N GLY A 266 -8.27 7.79 11.51
CA GLY A 266 -7.81 8.92 10.72
C GLY A 266 -8.87 9.97 10.48
N LEU A 267 -8.37 11.14 10.13
CA LEU A 267 -9.17 12.31 9.79
C LEU A 267 -8.71 12.85 8.45
N GLY A 268 -9.63 13.48 7.73
CA GLY A 268 -9.30 14.15 6.47
C GLY A 268 -10.14 15.39 6.27
N VAL A 269 -9.56 16.36 5.59
CA VAL A 269 -10.25 17.59 5.15
C VAL A 269 -9.99 17.75 3.66
N ARG A 270 -11.03 18.10 2.89
CA ARG A 270 -10.91 18.37 1.46
C ARG A 270 -11.60 19.68 1.13
N PHE A 271 -10.89 20.53 0.37
CA PHE A 271 -11.41 21.81 -0.07
C PHE A 271 -10.80 22.18 -1.44
N PHE A 272 -11.63 22.51 -2.41
CA PHE A 272 -11.23 22.84 -3.80
C PHE A 272 -10.26 21.82 -4.44
N GLY A 273 -10.50 20.53 -4.25
CA GLY A 273 -9.64 19.47 -4.79
C GLY A 273 -8.38 19.18 -3.97
N VAL A 274 -7.98 20.07 -3.06
CA VAL A 274 -6.86 19.84 -2.11
C VAL A 274 -7.36 19.05 -0.92
N SER A 275 -6.66 18.00 -0.52
CA SER A 275 -6.93 17.23 0.70
C SER A 275 -5.73 17.25 1.66
N LEU A 276 -6.04 17.26 2.95
CA LEU A 276 -5.12 17.00 4.05
C LEU A 276 -5.66 15.79 4.80
N ASP A 277 -4.86 14.77 4.93
CA ASP A 277 -5.24 13.51 5.54
C ASP A 277 -4.24 13.11 6.63
N PHE A 278 -4.76 12.54 7.71
CA PHE A 278 -3.99 12.04 8.85
C PHE A 278 -4.43 10.62 9.18
N ALA A 279 -3.46 9.75 9.45
CA ALA A 279 -3.69 8.41 9.96
C ALA A 279 -2.81 8.13 11.18
N TYR A 280 -3.37 7.42 12.15
CA TYR A 280 -2.68 6.91 13.32
C TYR A 280 -2.92 5.40 13.43
N LEU A 281 -1.83 4.66 13.59
CA LEU A 281 -1.83 3.20 13.70
C LEU A 281 -1.39 2.83 15.11
N THR A 282 -2.16 1.95 15.75
CA THR A 282 -1.89 1.48 17.11
C THR A 282 -2.32 0.02 17.27
N GLY A 283 -1.78 -0.68 18.24
CA GLY A 283 -2.31 -2.00 18.58
C GLY A 283 -1.32 -3.01 19.12
N ASN A 284 -0.03 -2.86 18.85
CA ASN A 284 0.99 -3.75 19.41
C ASN A 284 2.38 -3.10 19.34
N ASP A 285 3.35 -3.73 20.00
CA ASP A 285 4.73 -3.23 20.08
C ASP A 285 5.44 -3.26 18.69
N VAL A 286 5.05 -4.17 17.80
CA VAL A 286 5.65 -4.32 16.46
C VAL A 286 5.30 -3.16 15.53
N ILE A 287 4.07 -2.63 15.58
CA ILE A 287 3.67 -1.46 14.77
C ILE A 287 4.03 -0.16 15.48
N GLY A 288 4.13 -0.19 16.81
CA GLY A 288 4.35 1.00 17.61
C GLY A 288 3.24 2.04 17.42
N ASN A 289 3.60 3.31 17.61
CA ASN A 289 2.73 4.46 17.38
C ASN A 289 3.10 5.11 16.05
N SER A 290 2.68 4.50 14.94
CA SER A 290 2.98 5.00 13.60
C SER A 290 1.97 6.06 13.16
N MET A 291 2.44 7.10 12.48
CA MET A 291 1.62 8.22 12.01
C MET A 291 1.90 8.50 10.54
N THR A 292 0.85 8.84 9.79
CA THR A 292 0.96 9.24 8.39
C THR A 292 0.23 10.56 8.18
N PHE A 293 0.90 11.51 7.54
CA PHE A 293 0.35 12.78 7.10
C PHE A 293 0.37 12.82 5.58
N GLY A 294 -0.71 13.31 4.97
CA GLY A 294 -0.80 13.42 3.53
C GLY A 294 -1.36 14.74 3.05
N LEU A 295 -0.83 15.18 1.93
CA LEU A 295 -1.33 16.30 1.12
C LEU A 295 -1.67 15.74 -0.26
N GLY A 296 -2.90 15.95 -0.72
CA GLY A 296 -3.36 15.51 -2.03
C GLY A 296 -4.00 16.63 -2.84
N TYR A 297 -4.04 16.43 -4.16
CA TYR A 297 -4.81 17.26 -5.07
C TYR A 297 -5.44 16.39 -6.16
N ARG A 298 -6.71 16.67 -6.50
CA ARG A 298 -7.44 15.96 -7.56
C ARG A 298 -8.47 16.84 -8.27
N PHE A 299 -8.68 16.57 -9.55
CA PHE A 299 -9.73 17.19 -10.37
C PHE A 299 -10.25 16.26 -11.47
#